data_8ab264e70dda9659c31bff66f091e2b9
#
_entry.id   8ab264e70dda9659c31bff66f091e2b9
#
_cell.length_a   1.000
_cell.length_b   1.000
_cell.length_c   1.000
_cell.angle_alpha   90.00
_cell.angle_beta   90.00
_cell.angle_gamma   90.00
#
_symmetry.space_group_name_H-M   'P 1'
#
loop_
_entity.id
_entity.type
_entity.pdbx_description
1 polymer ?
#
loop_
_entity_poly.entity_id
_entity_poly.type
_entity_poly.pdbx_seq_one_letter_code
_entity_poly.pdbx_strand_id
1 'polypeptide(L)'
;MCIRDSCWVVEFPLLEWSAEDGRWSAMHHPFTSAMDEDWALLESDPGAVRAKAYDLVMDGWEVGGGSIRIHRREQQQAMFRALGIGQEEAEEKFGHLLEAFEFGAPPHGGIATGIDRTVAILAGTTSIREVIAFPKTASATDLMFRSPSPISEAQLRELHLSVRE
;
A
#
# COMPACT_ATOMS: atom_id res chain seq x y z
N MET A 1 -16.55 32.05 5.85
CA MET A 1 -17.04 30.66 5.82
C MET A 1 -15.90 29.85 5.22
N CYS A 2 -15.12 29.13 6.04
CA CYS A 2 -14.10 28.22 5.52
C CYS A 2 -14.81 27.02 4.95
N ILE A 3 -14.94 26.98 3.63
CA ILE A 3 -15.35 25.78 2.92
C ILE A 3 -14.09 24.91 2.90
N ARG A 4 -14.06 23.87 3.73
CA ARG A 4 -13.05 22.82 3.60
C ARG A 4 -13.51 21.93 2.48
N ASP A 5 -12.78 21.98 1.37
CA ASP A 5 -13.09 21.14 0.23
C ASP A 5 -12.62 19.72 0.52
N SER A 6 -13.56 18.80 0.59
CA SER A 6 -13.28 17.38 0.69
C SER A 6 -13.92 16.63 -0.49
N CYS A 7 -13.21 15.63 -0.98
CA CYS A 7 -13.71 14.77 -2.06
C CYS A 7 -13.22 13.33 -1.88
N TRP A 8 -13.92 12.41 -2.52
CA TRP A 8 -13.47 11.06 -2.73
C TRP A 8 -12.80 10.95 -4.10
N VAL A 9 -11.62 10.38 -4.13
CA VAL A 9 -10.97 9.90 -5.35
C VAL A 9 -11.21 8.41 -5.44
N VAL A 10 -11.73 7.94 -6.56
CA VAL A 10 -12.16 6.55 -6.77
C VAL A 10 -11.76 6.07 -8.16
N GLU A 11 -11.96 4.79 -8.44
CA GLU A 11 -11.70 4.18 -9.75
C GLU A 11 -10.23 4.33 -10.20
N PHE A 12 -9.29 4.19 -9.27
CA PHE A 12 -7.87 4.13 -9.60
C PHE A 12 -7.57 2.98 -10.56
N PRO A 13 -6.53 3.06 -11.39
CA PRO A 13 -6.03 1.88 -12.08
C PRO A 13 -5.68 0.78 -11.07
N LEU A 14 -5.99 -0.48 -11.40
CA LEU A 14 -5.61 -1.63 -10.57
C LEU A 14 -4.13 -1.94 -10.69
N LEU A 15 -3.61 -1.85 -11.90
CA LEU A 15 -2.24 -2.17 -12.28
C LEU A 15 -1.60 -1.02 -13.05
N GLU A 16 -0.29 -0.90 -12.93
CA GLU A 16 0.55 -0.03 -13.74
C GLU A 16 1.71 -0.81 -14.36
N TRP A 17 2.12 -0.42 -15.54
CA TRP A 17 3.25 -1.04 -16.23
C TRP A 17 4.57 -0.45 -15.74
N SER A 18 5.42 -1.27 -15.12
CA SER A 18 6.80 -0.89 -14.80
C SER A 18 7.69 -1.13 -16.01
N ALA A 19 8.14 -0.06 -16.64
CA ALA A 19 9.08 -0.16 -17.77
C ALA A 19 10.47 -0.63 -17.32
N GLU A 20 10.85 -0.36 -16.06
CA GLU A 20 12.12 -0.78 -15.47
C GLU A 20 12.14 -2.28 -15.22
N ASP A 21 11.07 -2.83 -14.64
CA ASP A 21 10.95 -4.25 -14.33
C ASP A 21 10.42 -5.08 -15.51
N GLY A 22 9.87 -4.46 -16.57
CA GLY A 22 9.25 -5.13 -17.70
C GLY A 22 8.01 -5.96 -17.33
N ARG A 23 7.25 -5.52 -16.30
CA ARG A 23 6.08 -6.24 -15.78
C ARG A 23 5.01 -5.31 -15.25
N TRP A 24 3.81 -5.86 -15.07
CA TRP A 24 2.75 -5.19 -14.32
C TRP A 24 3.05 -5.18 -12.82
N SER A 25 2.79 -4.06 -12.17
CA SER A 25 2.81 -3.91 -10.71
C SER A 25 1.44 -3.43 -10.20
N ALA A 26 1.10 -3.78 -8.97
CA ALA A 26 -0.13 -3.31 -8.37
C ALA A 26 0.01 -1.83 -8.01
N MET A 27 -0.96 -0.99 -8.41
CA MET A 27 -0.98 0.44 -8.05
C MET A 27 -1.01 0.65 -6.53
N HIS A 28 -1.75 -0.16 -5.80
CA HIS A 28 -1.85 -0.12 -4.34
C HIS A 28 -1.16 -1.34 -3.72
N HIS A 29 -1.80 -2.51 -3.85
CA HIS A 29 -1.24 -3.78 -3.38
C HIS A 29 -1.99 -4.97 -4.01
N PRO A 30 -1.41 -6.20 -3.97
CA PRO A 30 -1.95 -7.38 -4.65
C PRO A 30 -3.31 -7.88 -4.14
N PHE A 31 -3.82 -7.33 -3.06
CA PHE A 31 -5.07 -7.77 -2.42
C PHE A 31 -6.25 -6.85 -2.70
N THR A 32 -6.04 -5.77 -3.47
CA THR A 32 -7.09 -4.85 -3.90
C THR A 32 -7.97 -5.51 -4.96
N SER A 33 -9.30 -5.45 -4.78
CA SER A 33 -10.25 -5.97 -5.75
C SER A 33 -10.39 -5.07 -6.96
N ALA A 34 -10.51 -5.67 -8.14
CA ALA A 34 -10.98 -4.96 -9.33
C ALA A 34 -12.47 -4.60 -9.20
N MET A 35 -12.94 -3.63 -10.02
CA MET A 35 -14.36 -3.42 -10.24
C MET A 35 -14.99 -4.69 -10.81
N ASP A 36 -16.25 -4.97 -10.46
CA ASP A 36 -16.87 -6.26 -10.78
C ASP A 36 -16.95 -6.52 -12.29
N GLU A 37 -17.20 -5.47 -13.05
CA GLU A 37 -17.27 -5.51 -14.51
C GLU A 37 -15.92 -5.64 -15.20
N ASP A 38 -14.80 -5.29 -14.53
CA ASP A 38 -13.48 -5.19 -15.14
C ASP A 38 -12.66 -6.49 -14.98
N TRP A 39 -13.12 -7.47 -14.18
CA TRP A 39 -12.38 -8.73 -13.97
C TRP A 39 -12.05 -9.47 -15.25
N ALA A 40 -12.93 -9.40 -16.26
CA ALA A 40 -12.70 -10.05 -17.55
C ALA A 40 -11.56 -9.40 -18.37
N LEU A 41 -11.22 -8.15 -18.06
CA LEU A 41 -10.14 -7.41 -18.75
C LEU A 41 -8.75 -7.73 -18.19
N LEU A 42 -8.66 -8.35 -17.01
CA LEU A 42 -7.39 -8.54 -16.31
C LEU A 42 -6.34 -9.32 -17.14
N GLU A 43 -6.78 -10.24 -17.99
CA GLU A 43 -5.91 -11.01 -18.87
C GLU A 43 -5.69 -10.38 -20.25
N SER A 44 -6.68 -9.63 -20.77
CA SER A 44 -6.66 -9.07 -22.14
C SER A 44 -6.15 -7.63 -22.20
N ASP A 45 -6.47 -6.81 -21.20
CA ASP A 45 -6.10 -5.40 -21.11
C ASP A 45 -5.92 -4.98 -19.64
N PRO A 46 -4.84 -5.42 -18.97
CA PRO A 46 -4.61 -5.15 -17.55
C PRO A 46 -4.56 -3.66 -17.21
N GLY A 47 -4.15 -2.81 -18.15
CA GLY A 47 -4.07 -1.36 -17.95
C GLY A 47 -5.41 -0.66 -17.89
N ALA A 48 -6.48 -1.27 -18.41
CA ALA A 48 -7.84 -0.72 -18.37
C ALA A 48 -8.62 -1.12 -17.11
N VAL A 49 -8.09 -2.03 -16.28
CA VAL A 49 -8.76 -2.53 -15.09
C VAL A 49 -8.76 -1.49 -13.99
N ARG A 50 -9.93 -1.12 -13.47
CA ARG A 50 -10.09 -0.19 -12.35
C ARG A 50 -10.13 -0.94 -11.02
N ALA A 51 -9.56 -0.32 -10.01
CA ALA A 51 -9.52 -0.81 -8.64
C ALA A 51 -10.76 -0.35 -7.84
N LYS A 52 -11.24 -1.18 -6.92
CA LYS A 52 -12.14 -0.76 -5.83
C LYS A 52 -11.32 -0.12 -4.71
N ALA A 53 -10.49 0.87 -5.06
CA ALA A 53 -9.72 1.68 -4.13
C ALA A 53 -10.34 3.07 -4.02
N TYR A 54 -10.13 3.73 -2.90
CA TYR A 54 -10.69 5.05 -2.62
C TYR A 54 -9.82 5.82 -1.65
N ASP A 55 -9.66 7.12 -1.92
CA ASP A 55 -8.99 8.05 -1.03
C ASP A 55 -9.94 9.19 -0.65
N LEU A 56 -9.95 9.53 0.63
CA LEU A 56 -10.58 10.74 1.14
C LEU A 56 -9.54 11.86 1.11
N VAL A 57 -9.80 12.88 0.32
CA VAL A 57 -8.95 14.06 0.20
C VAL A 57 -9.63 15.25 0.88
N MET A 58 -8.88 16.01 1.67
CA MET A 58 -9.34 17.23 2.32
C MET A 58 -8.25 18.30 2.20
N ASP A 59 -8.63 19.51 1.74
CA ASP A 59 -7.71 20.64 1.52
C ASP A 59 -6.46 20.27 0.68
N GLY A 60 -6.64 19.35 -0.30
CA GLY A 60 -5.55 18.86 -1.15
C GLY A 60 -4.67 17.76 -0.52
N TRP A 61 -4.99 17.30 0.68
CA TRP A 61 -4.28 16.21 1.35
C TRP A 61 -5.14 14.95 1.39
N GLU A 62 -4.56 13.82 1.06
CA GLU A 62 -5.13 12.51 1.36
C GLU A 62 -5.13 12.32 2.88
N VAL A 63 -6.31 12.34 3.48
CA VAL A 63 -6.50 12.16 4.93
C VAL A 63 -6.95 10.75 5.30
N GLY A 64 -7.25 9.93 4.31
CA GLY A 64 -7.53 8.51 4.51
C GLY A 64 -7.64 7.80 3.19
N GLY A 65 -7.19 6.57 3.13
CA GLY A 65 -7.25 5.74 1.94
C GLY A 65 -7.54 4.28 2.27
N GLY A 66 -8.07 3.57 1.30
CA GLY A 66 -8.43 2.18 1.48
C GLY A 66 -8.91 1.49 0.22
N SER A 67 -9.32 0.25 0.38
CA SER A 67 -9.88 -0.53 -0.72
C SER A 67 -10.80 -1.64 -0.26
N ILE A 68 -11.65 -2.09 -1.18
CA ILE A 68 -12.32 -3.39 -1.06
C ILE A 68 -11.31 -4.47 -1.45
N ARG A 69 -11.26 -5.52 -0.67
CA ARG A 69 -10.29 -6.61 -0.82
C ARG A 69 -10.83 -7.72 -1.71
N ILE A 70 -9.91 -8.42 -2.35
CA ILE A 70 -10.23 -9.72 -2.95
C ILE A 70 -10.53 -10.68 -1.80
N HIS A 71 -11.64 -11.42 -1.91
CA HIS A 71 -12.05 -12.41 -0.92
C HIS A 71 -12.33 -13.78 -1.52
N ARG A 72 -12.12 -13.94 -2.84
CA ARG A 72 -12.26 -15.21 -3.56
C ARG A 72 -10.91 -15.71 -4.01
N ARG A 73 -10.62 -16.98 -3.75
CA ARG A 73 -9.32 -17.60 -4.09
C ARG A 73 -8.99 -17.48 -5.59
N GLU A 74 -9.96 -17.73 -6.46
CA GLU A 74 -9.75 -17.70 -7.91
C GLU A 74 -9.36 -16.30 -8.40
N GLN A 75 -10.01 -15.27 -7.84
CA GLN A 75 -9.68 -13.88 -8.16
C GLN A 75 -8.29 -13.50 -7.65
N GLN A 76 -7.90 -13.95 -6.46
CA GLN A 76 -6.57 -13.70 -5.92
C GLN A 76 -5.49 -14.39 -6.75
N GLN A 77 -5.72 -15.61 -7.21
CA GLN A 77 -4.80 -16.31 -8.11
C GLN A 77 -4.70 -15.61 -9.47
N ALA A 78 -5.82 -15.09 -10.02
CA ALA A 78 -5.78 -14.31 -11.26
C ALA A 78 -4.94 -13.03 -11.11
N MET A 79 -5.11 -12.33 -9.99
CA MET A 79 -4.31 -11.15 -9.67
C MET A 79 -2.81 -11.47 -9.55
N PHE A 80 -2.44 -12.57 -8.86
CA PHE A 80 -1.04 -13.00 -8.76
C PHE A 80 -0.45 -13.32 -10.13
N ARG A 81 -1.19 -14.01 -11.00
CA ARG A 81 -0.74 -14.28 -12.38
C ARG A 81 -0.48 -13.00 -13.17
N ALA A 82 -1.39 -12.02 -13.05
CA ALA A 82 -1.23 -10.72 -13.73
C ALA A 82 0.03 -9.97 -13.25
N LEU A 83 0.42 -10.16 -11.99
CA LEU A 83 1.64 -9.60 -11.40
C LEU A 83 2.91 -10.44 -11.69
N GLY A 84 2.79 -11.58 -12.38
CA GLY A 84 3.91 -12.48 -12.64
C GLY A 84 4.34 -13.30 -11.42
N ILE A 85 3.51 -13.38 -10.37
CA ILE A 85 3.77 -14.22 -9.18
C ILE A 85 3.30 -15.63 -9.49
N GLY A 86 4.24 -16.58 -9.54
CA GLY A 86 3.96 -17.99 -9.78
C GLY A 86 3.24 -18.67 -8.61
N GLN A 87 2.66 -19.83 -8.87
CA GLN A 87 1.90 -20.56 -7.85
C GLN A 87 2.74 -20.93 -6.63
N GLU A 88 3.97 -21.41 -6.83
CA GLU A 88 4.90 -21.80 -5.76
C GLU A 88 5.26 -20.59 -4.89
N GLU A 89 5.60 -19.47 -5.51
CA GLU A 89 5.89 -18.21 -4.81
C GLU A 89 4.68 -17.68 -4.06
N ALA A 90 3.48 -17.78 -4.65
CA ALA A 90 2.24 -17.36 -4.02
C ALA A 90 1.92 -18.21 -2.78
N GLU A 91 2.12 -19.53 -2.85
CA GLU A 91 1.93 -20.42 -1.69
C GLU A 91 2.99 -20.17 -0.60
N GLU A 92 4.26 -19.97 -0.96
CA GLU A 92 5.31 -19.67 0.01
C GLU A 92 5.05 -18.36 0.77
N LYS A 93 4.67 -17.29 0.04
CA LYS A 93 4.49 -15.96 0.63
C LYS A 93 3.11 -15.73 1.25
N PHE A 94 2.07 -16.31 0.65
CA PHE A 94 0.66 -15.99 0.96
C PHE A 94 -0.21 -17.22 1.16
N GLY A 95 0.37 -18.42 1.31
CA GLY A 95 -0.35 -19.67 1.46
C GLY A 95 -1.40 -19.63 2.57
N HIS A 96 -1.06 -19.05 3.72
CA HIS A 96 -1.98 -18.86 4.84
C HIS A 96 -3.24 -18.04 4.48
N LEU A 97 -3.10 -17.02 3.63
CA LEU A 97 -4.22 -16.20 3.15
C LEU A 97 -5.07 -16.97 2.15
N LEU A 98 -4.43 -17.69 1.21
CA LEU A 98 -5.11 -18.50 0.21
C LEU A 98 -5.89 -19.65 0.86
N GLU A 99 -5.32 -20.28 1.88
CA GLU A 99 -5.99 -21.28 2.69
C GLU A 99 -7.20 -20.69 3.45
N ALA A 100 -7.05 -19.53 4.06
CA ALA A 100 -8.14 -18.86 4.77
C ALA A 100 -9.35 -18.58 3.86
N PHE A 101 -9.14 -18.29 2.58
CA PHE A 101 -10.23 -18.06 1.62
C PHE A 101 -11.07 -19.32 1.37
N GLU A 102 -10.53 -20.52 1.57
CA GLU A 102 -11.26 -21.79 1.44
C GLU A 102 -12.33 -21.96 2.53
N PHE A 103 -12.15 -21.29 3.68
CA PHE A 103 -13.13 -21.31 4.77
C PHE A 103 -14.23 -20.26 4.61
N GLY A 104 -14.30 -19.54 3.48
CA GLY A 104 -15.38 -18.62 3.15
C GLY A 104 -15.16 -17.20 3.71
N ALA A 105 -14.07 -16.54 3.34
CA ALA A 105 -13.86 -15.15 3.69
C ALA A 105 -15.02 -14.26 3.19
N PRO A 106 -15.63 -13.40 4.04
CA PRO A 106 -16.68 -12.50 3.61
C PRO A 106 -16.12 -11.39 2.72
N PRO A 107 -16.96 -10.71 1.90
CA PRO A 107 -16.59 -9.44 1.32
C PRO A 107 -16.15 -8.48 2.43
N HIS A 108 -14.98 -7.87 2.27
CA HIS A 108 -14.39 -7.00 3.28
C HIS A 108 -13.59 -5.88 2.62
N GLY A 109 -13.34 -4.87 3.37
CA GLY A 109 -12.53 -3.71 3.01
C GLY A 109 -12.20 -2.90 4.25
N GLY A 110 -11.55 -1.77 4.06
CA GLY A 110 -11.22 -0.89 5.16
C GLY A 110 -10.66 0.43 4.68
N ILE A 111 -10.56 1.37 5.61
CA ILE A 111 -9.94 2.66 5.42
C ILE A 111 -8.95 2.92 6.54
N ALA A 112 -7.78 3.43 6.19
CA ALA A 112 -6.79 3.92 7.15
C ALA A 112 -6.79 5.44 7.13
N THR A 113 -7.02 6.06 8.28
CA THR A 113 -7.02 7.52 8.41
C THR A 113 -5.66 8.02 8.84
N GLY A 114 -5.14 9.03 8.15
CA GLY A 114 -3.89 9.72 8.48
C GLY A 114 -4.11 10.70 9.63
N ILE A 115 -3.92 10.26 10.87
CA ILE A 115 -4.16 11.09 12.06
C ILE A 115 -3.32 12.37 12.02
N ASP A 116 -2.03 12.27 11.71
CA ASP A 116 -1.13 13.43 11.67
C ASP A 116 -1.57 14.46 10.61
N ARG A 117 -1.98 13.99 9.43
CA ARG A 117 -2.51 14.88 8.38
C ARG A 117 -3.81 15.56 8.82
N THR A 118 -4.71 14.82 9.43
CA THR A 118 -5.97 15.37 9.97
C THR A 118 -5.70 16.43 11.05
N VAL A 119 -4.77 16.14 11.96
CA VAL A 119 -4.39 17.09 13.03
C VAL A 119 -3.72 18.33 12.44
N ALA A 120 -2.85 18.18 11.43
CA ALA A 120 -2.22 19.30 10.76
C ALA A 120 -3.24 20.24 10.10
N ILE A 121 -4.26 19.69 9.42
CA ILE A 121 -5.36 20.48 8.84
C ILE A 121 -6.15 21.20 9.94
N LEU A 122 -6.47 20.54 11.05
CA LEU A 122 -7.19 21.14 12.16
C LEU A 122 -6.38 22.24 12.85
N ALA A 123 -5.06 22.08 12.95
CA ALA A 123 -4.15 23.06 13.50
C ALA A 123 -3.83 24.22 12.54
N GLY A 124 -4.23 24.12 11.27
CA GLY A 124 -3.97 25.12 10.24
C GLY A 124 -2.50 25.19 9.80
N THR A 125 -1.75 24.10 9.97
CA THR A 125 -0.35 23.99 9.54
C THR A 125 -0.22 23.25 8.21
N THR A 126 0.86 23.49 7.49
CA THR A 126 1.16 22.89 6.19
C THR A 126 2.13 21.70 6.28
N SER A 127 2.58 21.36 7.49
CA SER A 127 3.55 20.29 7.72
C SER A 127 3.17 19.42 8.90
N ILE A 128 3.12 18.10 8.68
CA ILE A 128 2.89 17.13 9.77
C ILE A 128 4.00 17.15 10.83
N ARG A 129 5.18 17.69 10.51
CA ARG A 129 6.27 17.83 11.48
C ARG A 129 5.93 18.75 12.65
N GLU A 130 4.98 19.66 12.45
CA GLU A 130 4.55 20.59 13.48
C GLU A 130 3.58 19.96 14.49
N VAL A 131 3.00 18.80 14.14
CA VAL A 131 2.04 18.07 14.98
C VAL A 131 2.54 16.73 15.48
N ILE A 132 3.72 16.29 15.03
CA ILE A 132 4.39 15.06 15.50
C ILE A 132 5.35 15.43 16.63
N ALA A 133 5.28 14.71 17.76
CA ALA A 133 6.11 14.99 18.93
C ALA A 133 7.61 14.87 18.69
N PHE A 134 8.06 13.92 17.85
CA PHE A 134 9.47 13.66 17.56
C PHE A 134 9.67 13.49 16.05
N PRO A 135 9.56 14.58 15.25
CA PRO A 135 9.70 14.50 13.81
C PRO A 135 11.14 14.19 13.40
N LYS A 136 11.30 13.35 12.37
CA LYS A 136 12.59 13.12 11.75
C LYS A 136 12.98 14.26 10.81
N THR A 137 14.28 14.43 10.59
CA THR A 137 14.83 15.38 9.59
C THR A 137 14.48 14.93 8.17
N ALA A 138 14.77 15.79 7.19
CA ALA A 138 14.60 15.45 5.76
C ALA A 138 15.46 14.25 5.34
N SER A 139 16.59 14.02 6.02
CA SER A 139 17.45 12.84 5.82
C SER A 139 17.04 11.63 6.67
N ALA A 140 15.80 11.59 7.18
CA ALA A 140 15.25 10.54 8.03
C ALA A 140 16.02 10.32 9.36
N THR A 141 16.81 11.31 9.81
CA THR A 141 17.54 11.23 11.08
C THR A 141 16.61 11.55 12.24
N ASP A 142 16.60 10.68 13.24
CA ASP A 142 15.99 10.93 14.53
C ASP A 142 16.95 11.72 15.42
N LEU A 143 16.56 12.94 15.78
CA LEU A 143 17.43 13.82 16.57
C LEU A 143 17.53 13.41 18.05
N MET A 144 16.53 12.71 18.56
CA MET A 144 16.49 12.25 19.96
C MET A 144 17.41 11.02 20.14
N PHE A 145 17.24 10.01 19.29
CA PHE A 145 18.00 8.77 19.35
C PHE A 145 19.29 8.81 18.53
N ARG A 146 19.49 9.85 17.71
CA ARG A 146 20.61 9.98 16.76
C ARG A 146 20.71 8.80 15.78
N SER A 147 19.54 8.27 15.39
CA SER A 147 19.43 7.19 14.41
C SER A 147 19.32 7.74 12.98
N PRO A 148 19.80 7.04 11.94
CA PRO A 148 20.53 5.77 12.01
C PRO A 148 21.94 5.94 12.59
N SER A 149 22.47 4.89 13.23
CA SER A 149 23.82 4.86 13.76
C SER A 149 24.56 3.61 13.25
N PRO A 150 25.90 3.65 13.16
CA PRO A 150 26.69 2.49 12.77
C PRO A 150 26.44 1.29 13.69
N ILE A 151 26.44 0.10 13.12
CA ILE A 151 26.38 -1.16 13.85
C ILE A 151 27.80 -1.64 14.12
N SER A 152 28.07 -2.16 15.31
CA SER A 152 29.40 -2.66 15.64
C SER A 152 29.72 -3.95 14.89
N GLU A 153 31.01 -4.18 14.58
CA GLU A 153 31.49 -5.40 13.97
C GLU A 153 31.17 -6.66 14.80
N ALA A 154 31.08 -6.52 16.12
CA ALA A 154 30.70 -7.63 16.99
C ALA A 154 29.25 -8.06 16.74
N GLN A 155 28.33 -7.11 16.62
CA GLN A 155 26.91 -7.39 16.31
C GLN A 155 26.75 -7.98 14.91
N LEU A 156 27.47 -7.46 13.91
CA LEU A 156 27.46 -8.03 12.56
C LEU A 156 27.90 -9.49 12.56
N ARG A 157 28.98 -9.81 13.26
CA ARG A 157 29.47 -11.19 13.36
C ARG A 157 28.53 -12.13 14.09
N GLU A 158 27.88 -11.67 15.14
CA GLU A 158 26.85 -12.43 15.87
C GLU A 158 25.67 -12.83 14.94
N LEU A 159 25.30 -11.94 14.04
CA LEU A 159 24.21 -12.17 13.08
C LEU A 159 24.68 -12.83 11.77
N HIS A 160 25.97 -13.20 11.66
CA HIS A 160 26.57 -13.72 10.42
C HIS A 160 26.39 -12.79 9.20
N LEU A 161 26.42 -11.47 9.42
CA LEU A 161 26.28 -10.44 8.39
C LEU A 161 27.64 -9.81 8.07
N SER A 162 27.78 -9.35 6.82
CA SER A 162 28.90 -8.51 6.40
C SER A 162 28.40 -7.34 5.55
N VAL A 163 29.00 -6.17 5.73
CA VAL A 163 28.76 -5.02 4.86
C VAL A 163 29.62 -5.19 3.61
N ARG A 164 29.00 -5.05 2.43
CA ARG A 164 29.74 -4.96 1.16
C ARG A 164 30.06 -3.48 0.91
N GLU A 165 31.30 -3.19 0.61
CA GLU A 165 31.74 -1.88 0.13
C GLU A 165 31.28 -1.63 -1.32
#